data_4de3240c66433e243d14431aa17c78a7
#
_entry.id   4de3240c66433e243d14431aa17c78a7
#
_cell.length_a   1.000
_cell.length_b   1.000
_cell.length_c   1.000
_cell.angle_alpha   90.00
_cell.angle_beta   90.00
_cell.angle_gamma   90.00
#
_symmetry.space_group_name_H-M   'P 1'
#
loop_
_entity.id
_entity.type
_entity.pdbx_description
1 polymer ?
#
loop_
_entity_poly.entity_id
_entity_poly.type
_entity_poly.pdbx_seq_one_letter_code
_entity_poly.pdbx_strand_id
1 'polypeptide(L)'
;MDFEPKILGFLCNWCSYAGADLAGVSRIQYPPNVRVVRVMCSGRVDPEFVLEGLKRGIDGVIVLGCHPGDCHYLEGNYEEQVKFRMIEQFLAIIGLENRVRLDWVSASEGARFASIISDFVASIRAIGPSPIKDESSGADIKHKLEAMIMAAGTDRLRALVGRQRKITEMGNVYGEIVPKNKFDNVLSAAIREEFLRSQILLSIEKNAKSVKDLAAELKEDASEVLKHIVSLRGRNIIEYSEIAGNTPLYIRIG
;
A
#
# COMPACT_ATOMS: atom_id res chain seq x y z
N MET A 1 17.78 24.53 -9.20
CA MET A 1 17.97 23.95 -7.85
C MET A 1 17.86 22.44 -8.01
N ASP A 2 18.78 21.68 -7.46
CA ASP A 2 18.72 20.24 -7.50
C ASP A 2 17.51 19.75 -6.71
N PHE A 3 16.89 18.65 -7.16
CA PHE A 3 15.73 18.07 -6.51
C PHE A 3 16.11 17.50 -5.13
N GLU A 4 15.43 17.99 -4.10
CA GLU A 4 15.57 17.48 -2.73
C GLU A 4 14.30 16.70 -2.33
N PRO A 5 14.40 15.36 -2.16
CA PRO A 5 13.24 14.53 -1.87
C PRO A 5 12.66 14.79 -0.49
N LYS A 6 11.34 14.74 -0.39
CA LYS A 6 10.58 14.74 0.86
C LYS A 6 10.22 13.29 1.20
N ILE A 7 10.77 12.78 2.28
CA ILE A 7 10.59 11.38 2.70
C ILE A 7 9.84 11.35 4.03
N LEU A 8 8.88 10.43 4.14
CA LEU A 8 8.18 10.09 5.37
C LEU A 8 8.76 8.80 5.93
N GLY A 9 9.19 8.81 7.17
CA GLY A 9 9.73 7.63 7.87
C GLY A 9 8.86 7.21 9.04
N PHE A 10 8.36 5.98 9.05
CA PHE A 10 7.72 5.37 10.21
C PHE A 10 8.74 4.53 10.97
N LEU A 11 9.09 4.95 12.18
CA LEU A 11 10.12 4.32 13.01
C LEU A 11 9.52 3.68 14.25
N CYS A 12 9.83 2.40 14.43
CA CYS A 12 9.44 1.67 15.64
C CYS A 12 10.13 2.23 16.87
N ASN A 13 9.35 2.52 17.91
CA ASN A 13 9.80 3.11 19.18
C ASN A 13 10.95 2.35 19.82
N TRP A 14 10.87 1.02 19.81
CA TRP A 14 11.74 0.15 20.62
C TRP A 14 13.07 -0.19 19.96
N CYS A 15 13.18 0.04 18.64
CA CYS A 15 14.36 -0.33 17.87
C CYS A 15 14.83 0.82 16.97
N SER A 16 14.21 1.02 15.80
CA SER A 16 14.71 1.94 14.80
C SER A 16 14.69 3.41 15.23
N TYR A 17 13.75 3.83 16.08
CA TYR A 17 13.75 5.17 16.65
C TYR A 17 14.90 5.34 17.65
N ALA A 18 15.13 4.36 18.52
CA ALA A 18 16.29 4.37 19.43
C ALA A 18 17.61 4.30 18.66
N GLY A 19 17.67 3.57 17.54
CA GLY A 19 18.82 3.59 16.62
C GLY A 19 19.05 4.97 15.98
N ALA A 20 17.97 5.69 15.65
CA ALA A 20 18.06 7.08 15.18
C ALA A 20 18.60 8.02 16.27
N ASP A 21 18.14 7.87 17.53
CA ASP A 21 18.63 8.62 18.66
C ASP A 21 20.13 8.34 18.90
N LEU A 22 20.55 7.07 18.82
CA LEU A 22 21.94 6.67 18.91
C LEU A 22 22.79 7.31 17.81
N ALA A 23 22.30 7.34 16.57
CA ALA A 23 23.01 8.01 15.48
C ALA A 23 23.20 9.51 15.77
N GLY A 24 22.16 10.18 16.31
CA GLY A 24 22.23 11.58 16.72
C GLY A 24 23.23 11.83 17.84
N VAL A 25 23.18 11.07 18.92
CA VAL A 25 24.11 11.18 20.06
C VAL A 25 25.56 10.89 19.62
N SER A 26 25.74 9.92 18.74
CA SER A 26 27.04 9.57 18.15
C SER A 26 27.51 10.54 17.06
N ARG A 27 26.73 11.57 16.74
CA ARG A 27 27.01 12.58 15.69
C ARG A 27 27.25 11.99 14.31
N ILE A 28 26.62 10.86 14.00
CA ILE A 28 26.67 10.25 12.68
C ILE A 28 25.79 11.09 11.75
N GLN A 29 26.39 11.58 10.65
CA GLN A 29 25.68 12.44 9.71
C GLN A 29 24.89 11.60 8.69
N TYR A 30 23.67 12.02 8.42
CA TYR A 30 22.81 11.49 7.35
C TYR A 30 21.93 12.62 6.80
N PRO A 31 21.36 12.49 5.59
CA PRO A 31 20.56 13.54 4.96
C PRO A 31 19.30 13.91 5.78
N PRO A 32 18.97 15.22 5.93
CA PRO A 32 17.83 15.67 6.73
C PRO A 32 16.47 15.57 6.02
N ASN A 33 16.40 14.76 4.95
CA ASN A 33 15.25 14.69 4.06
C ASN A 33 14.06 13.92 4.64
N VAL A 34 14.26 13.20 5.76
CA VAL A 34 13.23 12.32 6.36
C VAL A 34 12.50 13.03 7.48
N ARG A 35 11.16 13.04 7.40
CA ARG A 35 10.28 13.39 8.51
C ARG A 35 9.82 12.13 9.21
N VAL A 36 10.11 12.03 10.51
CA VAL A 36 9.88 10.83 11.30
C VAL A 36 8.54 10.88 11.99
N VAL A 37 7.78 9.80 11.83
CA VAL A 37 6.62 9.45 12.65
C VAL A 37 7.01 8.27 13.52
N ARG A 38 7.05 8.49 14.83
CA ARG A 38 7.34 7.46 15.81
C ARG A 38 6.09 6.62 16.05
N VAL A 39 6.20 5.31 15.87
CA VAL A 39 5.12 4.34 16.11
C VAL A 39 5.54 3.34 17.19
N MET A 40 4.60 2.84 17.98
CA MET A 40 4.93 1.89 19.03
C MET A 40 5.53 0.59 18.50
N CYS A 41 5.10 0.15 17.31
CA CYS A 41 5.63 -1.00 16.59
C CYS A 41 5.45 -0.78 15.08
N SER A 42 6.38 -1.26 14.25
CA SER A 42 6.19 -1.24 12.79
C SER A 42 4.90 -1.95 12.38
N GLY A 43 4.51 -3.02 13.09
CA GLY A 43 3.23 -3.69 12.87
C GLY A 43 1.98 -2.82 13.05
N ARG A 44 2.10 -1.58 13.54
CA ARG A 44 1.00 -0.59 13.59
C ARG A 44 0.92 0.30 12.36
N VAL A 45 1.90 0.24 11.48
CA VAL A 45 1.83 0.99 10.21
C VAL A 45 0.77 0.35 9.34
N ASP A 46 -0.31 1.09 9.11
CA ASP A 46 -1.38 0.65 8.21
C ASP A 46 -0.96 0.95 6.76
N PRO A 47 -1.26 0.07 5.80
CA PRO A 47 -1.03 0.33 4.38
C PRO A 47 -1.59 1.67 3.90
N GLU A 48 -2.72 2.08 4.45
CA GLU A 48 -3.34 3.38 4.15
C GLU A 48 -2.40 4.55 4.45
N PHE A 49 -1.59 4.48 5.53
CA PHE A 49 -0.67 5.58 5.88
C PHE A 49 0.43 5.76 4.84
N VAL A 50 0.95 4.66 4.32
CA VAL A 50 1.99 4.69 3.28
C VAL A 50 1.43 5.22 1.97
N LEU A 51 0.27 4.69 1.54
CA LEU A 51 -0.40 5.09 0.30
C LEU A 51 -0.89 6.54 0.36
N GLU A 52 -1.44 6.98 1.50
CA GLU A 52 -1.88 8.36 1.73
C GLU A 52 -0.69 9.33 1.70
N GLY A 53 0.45 8.95 2.28
CA GLY A 53 1.69 9.73 2.18
C GLY A 53 2.09 9.99 0.73
N LEU A 54 2.11 8.95 -0.10
CA LEU A 54 2.39 9.07 -1.53
C LEU A 54 1.33 9.91 -2.25
N LYS A 55 0.03 9.68 -1.98
CA LYS A 55 -1.09 10.45 -2.57
C LYS A 55 -0.99 11.94 -2.26
N ARG A 56 -0.43 12.32 -1.12
CA ARG A 56 -0.16 13.73 -0.73
C ARG A 56 1.12 14.31 -1.33
N GLY A 57 1.80 13.56 -2.18
CA GLY A 57 2.99 14.04 -2.90
C GLY A 57 4.30 13.94 -2.12
N ILE A 58 4.37 13.07 -1.10
CA ILE A 58 5.63 12.61 -0.51
C ILE A 58 6.39 11.82 -1.58
N ASP A 59 7.69 12.07 -1.70
CA ASP A 59 8.51 11.49 -2.77
C ASP A 59 8.92 10.03 -2.47
N GLY A 60 9.02 9.67 -1.18
CA GLY A 60 9.28 8.30 -0.74
C GLY A 60 8.82 8.04 0.69
N VAL A 61 8.45 6.79 1.00
CA VAL A 61 8.05 6.37 2.35
C VAL A 61 8.92 5.20 2.79
N ILE A 62 9.49 5.30 4.00
CA ILE A 62 10.29 4.23 4.60
C ILE A 62 9.67 3.78 5.93
N VAL A 63 9.59 2.47 6.12
CA VAL A 63 9.19 1.86 7.40
C VAL A 63 10.37 1.12 7.97
N LEU A 64 10.75 1.43 9.22
CA LEU A 64 11.86 0.79 9.90
C LEU A 64 11.36 0.08 11.16
N GLY A 65 11.57 -1.24 11.21
CA GLY A 65 11.17 -2.11 12.30
C GLY A 65 12.35 -2.79 13.00
N CYS A 66 12.03 -3.61 14.01
CA CYS A 66 12.98 -4.49 14.65
C CYS A 66 13.36 -5.64 13.71
N HIS A 67 14.56 -6.18 13.84
CA HIS A 67 14.94 -7.41 13.13
C HIS A 67 13.94 -8.55 13.37
N PRO A 68 13.72 -9.43 12.40
CA PRO A 68 12.91 -10.63 12.58
C PRO A 68 13.40 -11.45 13.80
N GLY A 69 12.49 -11.75 14.72
CA GLY A 69 12.78 -12.40 15.99
C GLY A 69 12.99 -11.46 17.19
N ASP A 70 13.30 -10.18 16.98
CA ASP A 70 13.61 -9.21 18.04
C ASP A 70 12.46 -8.23 18.32
N CYS A 71 11.27 -8.48 17.81
CA CYS A 71 10.15 -7.57 18.00
C CYS A 71 9.72 -7.50 19.47
N HIS A 72 9.66 -6.30 20.06
CA HIS A 72 9.18 -6.08 21.43
C HIS A 72 7.77 -6.66 21.67
N TYR A 73 6.93 -6.70 20.65
CA TYR A 73 5.58 -7.28 20.67
C TYR A 73 5.51 -8.68 20.02
N LEU A 74 6.63 -9.37 19.91
CA LEU A 74 6.85 -10.71 19.37
C LEU A 74 6.71 -10.79 17.85
N GLU A 75 5.60 -10.38 17.26
CA GLU A 75 5.26 -10.67 15.85
C GLU A 75 5.06 -9.43 14.96
N GLY A 76 5.08 -8.22 15.52
CA GLY A 76 4.71 -7.01 14.81
C GLY A 76 5.54 -6.73 13.54
N ASN A 77 6.82 -7.07 13.52
CA ASN A 77 7.68 -6.95 12.35
C ASN A 77 7.29 -7.95 11.24
N TYR A 78 6.91 -9.17 11.60
CA TYR A 78 6.40 -10.15 10.63
C TYR A 78 5.07 -9.72 10.02
N GLU A 79 4.17 -9.18 10.84
CA GLU A 79 2.89 -8.64 10.37
C GLU A 79 3.11 -7.46 9.42
N GLU A 80 4.09 -6.60 9.72
CA GLU A 80 4.45 -5.49 8.83
C GLU A 80 5.01 -5.99 7.49
N GLN A 81 5.84 -7.02 7.51
CA GLN A 81 6.39 -7.60 6.28
C GLN A 81 5.29 -8.08 5.32
N VAL A 82 4.20 -8.63 5.85
CA VAL A 82 3.07 -9.09 5.03
C VAL A 82 2.32 -7.91 4.43
N LYS A 83 2.01 -6.89 5.25
CA LYS A 83 1.34 -5.68 4.79
C LYS A 83 2.18 -4.94 3.76
N PHE A 84 3.48 -4.85 3.99
CA PHE A 84 4.38 -4.14 3.10
C PHE A 84 4.46 -4.79 1.72
N ARG A 85 4.47 -6.13 1.64
CA ARG A 85 4.37 -6.85 0.35
C ARG A 85 3.07 -6.54 -0.40
N MET A 86 1.96 -6.34 0.29
CA MET A 86 0.72 -5.90 -0.34
C MET A 86 0.86 -4.48 -0.90
N ILE A 87 1.50 -3.56 -0.16
CA ILE A 87 1.79 -2.20 -0.62
C ILE A 87 2.65 -2.22 -1.89
N GLU A 88 3.74 -2.99 -1.89
CA GLU A 88 4.63 -3.14 -3.05
C GLU A 88 3.87 -3.65 -4.28
N GLN A 89 2.99 -4.65 -4.12
CA GLN A 89 2.17 -5.17 -5.21
C GLN A 89 1.17 -4.15 -5.75
N PHE A 90 0.55 -3.35 -4.89
CA PHE A 90 -0.30 -2.24 -5.33
C PHE A 90 0.52 -1.23 -6.14
N LEU A 91 1.63 -0.78 -5.60
CA LEU A 91 2.46 0.25 -6.23
C LEU A 91 3.11 -0.21 -7.52
N ALA A 92 3.42 -1.50 -7.66
CA ALA A 92 3.93 -2.09 -8.91
C ALA A 92 2.93 -1.95 -10.09
N ILE A 93 1.61 -1.90 -9.81
CA ILE A 93 0.58 -1.67 -10.85
C ILE A 93 0.76 -0.31 -11.54
N ILE A 94 1.30 0.67 -10.82
CA ILE A 94 1.47 2.06 -11.30
C ILE A 94 2.95 2.49 -11.40
N GLY A 95 3.89 1.55 -11.21
CA GLY A 95 5.33 1.81 -11.31
C GLY A 95 5.91 2.69 -10.19
N LEU A 96 5.33 2.62 -8.99
CA LEU A 96 5.77 3.39 -7.82
C LEU A 96 6.36 2.54 -6.69
N GLU A 97 6.60 1.25 -6.90
CA GLU A 97 7.14 0.31 -5.91
C GLU A 97 8.51 0.72 -5.37
N ASN A 98 9.32 1.38 -6.18
CA ASN A 98 10.65 1.86 -5.78
C ASN A 98 10.61 3.13 -4.89
N ARG A 99 9.43 3.66 -4.59
CA ARG A 99 9.24 4.82 -3.71
C ARG A 99 8.94 4.42 -2.26
N VAL A 100 8.90 3.13 -1.98
CA VAL A 100 8.69 2.62 -0.62
C VAL A 100 9.79 1.65 -0.24
N ARG A 101 10.12 1.61 1.06
CA ARG A 101 11.14 0.68 1.59
C ARG A 101 10.74 0.22 2.99
N LEU A 102 10.87 -1.09 3.22
CA LEU A 102 10.85 -1.69 4.56
C LEU A 102 12.25 -2.18 4.88
N ASP A 103 12.77 -1.85 6.07
CA ASP A 103 14.07 -2.33 6.52
C ASP A 103 14.09 -2.52 8.05
N TRP A 104 15.16 -3.13 8.55
CA TRP A 104 15.28 -3.54 9.93
C TRP A 104 16.50 -2.89 10.58
N VAL A 105 16.28 -2.31 11.77
CA VAL A 105 17.32 -1.62 12.55
C VAL A 105 17.07 -1.90 14.02
N SER A 106 18.10 -2.36 14.76
CA SER A 106 18.05 -2.47 16.22
C SER A 106 18.40 -1.15 16.92
N ALA A 107 18.12 -1.07 18.21
CA ALA A 107 18.42 0.11 19.02
C ALA A 107 19.93 0.44 19.07
N SER A 108 20.81 -0.55 18.92
CA SER A 108 22.27 -0.41 18.94
C SER A 108 22.89 -0.09 17.58
N GLU A 109 22.09 -0.04 16.50
CA GLU A 109 22.58 0.07 15.13
C GLU A 109 22.46 1.50 14.55
N GLY A 110 22.93 2.51 15.27
CA GLY A 110 22.88 3.91 14.79
C GLY A 110 23.58 4.14 13.45
N ALA A 111 24.73 3.49 13.22
CA ALA A 111 25.43 3.59 11.94
C ALA A 111 24.64 2.95 10.79
N ARG A 112 23.99 1.78 11.03
CA ARG A 112 23.11 1.13 10.05
C ARG A 112 21.90 2.01 9.73
N PHE A 113 21.28 2.63 10.74
CA PHE A 113 20.19 3.59 10.54
C PHE A 113 20.60 4.70 9.56
N ALA A 114 21.75 5.35 9.84
CA ALA A 114 22.25 6.44 8.99
C ALA A 114 22.54 5.98 7.54
N SER A 115 23.10 4.78 7.37
CA SER A 115 23.35 4.19 6.05
C SER A 115 22.04 3.94 5.31
N ILE A 116 21.05 3.29 5.92
CA ILE A 116 19.75 3.01 5.29
C ILE A 116 19.05 4.30 4.84
N ILE A 117 19.06 5.33 5.70
CA ILE A 117 18.48 6.64 5.35
C ILE A 117 19.22 7.26 4.17
N SER A 118 20.56 7.25 4.19
CA SER A 118 21.37 7.82 3.12
C SER A 118 21.14 7.13 1.79
N ASP A 119 21.09 5.80 1.78
CA ASP A 119 20.84 4.98 0.59
C ASP A 119 19.44 5.23 0.04
N PHE A 120 18.43 5.32 0.92
CA PHE A 120 17.06 5.57 0.47
C PHE A 120 16.88 6.98 -0.07
N VAL A 121 17.46 8.00 0.57
CA VAL A 121 17.46 9.39 0.04
C VAL A 121 18.14 9.44 -1.34
N ALA A 122 19.28 8.76 -1.50
CA ALA A 122 19.98 8.71 -2.77
C ALA A 122 19.13 8.02 -3.86
N SER A 123 18.46 6.90 -3.54
CA SER A 123 17.59 6.20 -4.48
C SER A 123 16.40 7.05 -4.91
N ILE A 124 15.73 7.75 -3.99
CA ILE A 124 14.60 8.64 -4.32
C ILE A 124 15.09 9.86 -5.12
N ARG A 125 16.28 10.39 -4.81
CA ARG A 125 16.88 11.48 -5.59
C ARG A 125 17.16 11.06 -7.04
N ALA A 126 17.62 9.82 -7.26
CA ALA A 126 17.85 9.27 -8.58
C ALA A 126 16.56 9.03 -9.38
N ILE A 127 15.49 8.60 -8.71
CA ILE A 127 14.17 8.41 -9.33
C ILE A 127 13.52 9.75 -9.70
N GLY A 128 13.82 10.82 -8.96
CA GLY A 128 13.24 12.16 -9.16
C GLY A 128 11.94 12.40 -8.37
N PRO A 129 11.30 13.57 -8.59
CA PRO A 129 10.12 13.99 -7.83
C PRO A 129 8.93 13.03 -8.00
N SER A 130 8.01 13.07 -7.03
CA SER A 130 6.77 12.29 -7.11
C SER A 130 5.98 12.69 -8.36
N PRO A 131 5.55 11.72 -9.19
CA PRO A 131 4.80 12.00 -10.42
C PRO A 131 3.40 12.57 -10.16
N ILE A 132 2.93 12.55 -8.92
CA ILE A 132 1.69 13.23 -8.51
C ILE A 132 1.78 14.76 -8.71
N LYS A 133 2.99 15.31 -8.70
CA LYS A 133 3.25 16.74 -8.92
C LYS A 133 3.23 17.13 -10.40
N ASP A 134 3.17 16.15 -11.28
CA ASP A 134 3.10 16.37 -12.73
C ASP A 134 1.67 16.75 -13.14
N GLU A 135 1.53 17.83 -13.94
CA GLU A 135 0.23 18.34 -14.36
C GLU A 135 -0.53 17.38 -15.29
N SER A 136 0.19 16.55 -16.02
CA SER A 136 -0.41 15.64 -17.03
C SER A 136 -0.84 14.30 -16.46
N SER A 137 -0.08 13.72 -15.54
CA SER A 137 -0.27 12.36 -15.01
C SER A 137 -0.68 12.33 -13.53
N GLY A 138 -0.46 13.41 -12.80
CA GLY A 138 -0.64 13.44 -11.35
C GLY A 138 -2.07 13.16 -10.89
N ALA A 139 -3.07 13.62 -11.63
CA ALA A 139 -4.48 13.40 -11.31
C ALA A 139 -4.87 11.91 -11.43
N ASP A 140 -4.42 11.23 -12.48
CA ASP A 140 -4.66 9.79 -12.71
C ASP A 140 -3.98 8.93 -11.62
N ILE A 141 -2.71 9.25 -11.32
CA ILE A 141 -1.95 8.56 -10.26
C ILE A 141 -2.62 8.75 -8.89
N LYS A 142 -3.07 9.96 -8.60
CA LYS A 142 -3.78 10.27 -7.35
C LYS A 142 -5.08 9.48 -7.23
N HIS A 143 -5.84 9.36 -8.33
CA HIS A 143 -7.06 8.57 -8.38
C HIS A 143 -6.80 7.07 -8.17
N LYS A 144 -5.73 6.53 -8.79
CA LYS A 144 -5.30 5.15 -8.58
C LYS A 144 -4.87 4.89 -7.14
N LEU A 145 -4.11 5.81 -6.51
CA LEU A 145 -3.76 5.69 -5.10
C LEU A 145 -4.98 5.75 -4.18
N GLU A 146 -6.00 6.56 -4.49
CA GLU A 146 -7.28 6.55 -3.80
C GLU A 146 -7.95 5.17 -3.86
N ALA A 147 -8.00 4.58 -5.05
CA ALA A 147 -8.54 3.23 -5.24
C ALA A 147 -7.73 2.18 -4.46
N MET A 148 -6.41 2.30 -4.38
CA MET A 148 -5.55 1.41 -3.59
C MET A 148 -5.81 1.55 -2.09
N ILE A 149 -6.00 2.77 -1.59
CA ILE A 149 -6.36 3.03 -0.19
C ILE A 149 -7.70 2.36 0.13
N MET A 150 -8.70 2.56 -0.71
CA MET A 150 -10.00 1.91 -0.56
C MET A 150 -9.88 0.38 -0.58
N ALA A 151 -9.12 -0.18 -1.53
CA ALA A 151 -8.89 -1.61 -1.64
C ALA A 151 -8.19 -2.20 -0.41
N ALA A 152 -7.12 -1.54 0.07
CA ALA A 152 -6.37 -1.95 1.25
C ALA A 152 -7.23 -1.97 2.54
N GLY A 153 -8.27 -1.14 2.58
CA GLY A 153 -9.26 -1.10 3.66
C GLY A 153 -10.30 -2.21 3.63
N THR A 154 -10.41 -3.00 2.54
CA THR A 154 -11.45 -4.03 2.42
C THR A 154 -11.24 -5.19 3.39
N ASP A 155 -12.34 -5.72 3.94
CA ASP A 155 -12.32 -6.88 4.84
C ASP A 155 -11.60 -8.08 4.22
N ARG A 156 -11.73 -8.26 2.92
CA ARG A 156 -11.09 -9.38 2.20
C ARG A 156 -9.57 -9.30 2.27
N LEU A 157 -8.99 -8.15 1.94
CA LEU A 157 -7.53 -7.99 1.96
C LEU A 157 -6.99 -7.95 3.40
N ARG A 158 -7.69 -7.27 4.31
CA ARG A 158 -7.32 -7.28 5.74
C ARG A 158 -7.35 -8.68 6.34
N ALA A 159 -8.36 -9.49 6.00
CA ALA A 159 -8.45 -10.87 6.46
C ALA A 159 -7.36 -11.77 5.85
N LEU A 160 -7.05 -11.62 4.57
CA LEU A 160 -5.96 -12.38 3.93
C LEU A 160 -4.61 -12.04 4.58
N VAL A 161 -4.28 -10.75 4.67
CA VAL A 161 -3.02 -10.27 5.26
C VAL A 161 -2.90 -10.73 6.72
N GLY A 162 -3.93 -10.49 7.56
CA GLY A 162 -3.90 -10.84 8.98
C GLY A 162 -3.91 -12.34 9.28
N ARG A 163 -4.22 -13.20 8.30
CA ARG A 163 -4.22 -14.66 8.47
C ARG A 163 -3.05 -15.37 7.78
N GLN A 164 -2.25 -14.65 7.02
CA GLN A 164 -1.21 -15.27 6.20
C GLN A 164 -0.32 -16.19 7.01
N ARG A 165 0.34 -15.68 8.06
CA ARG A 165 1.27 -16.45 8.89
C ARG A 165 0.59 -17.67 9.51
N LYS A 166 -0.60 -17.50 10.07
CA LYS A 166 -1.34 -18.60 10.66
C LYS A 166 -1.59 -19.72 9.64
N ILE A 167 -2.01 -19.37 8.43
CA ILE A 167 -2.36 -20.36 7.39
C ILE A 167 -1.12 -21.00 6.77
N THR A 168 -0.01 -20.25 6.64
CA THR A 168 1.21 -20.75 5.97
C THR A 168 2.24 -21.37 6.93
N GLU A 169 2.15 -21.10 8.24
CA GLU A 169 3.13 -21.57 9.23
C GLU A 169 2.50 -22.53 10.26
N MET A 170 1.25 -22.27 10.69
CA MET A 170 0.59 -23.05 11.75
C MET A 170 -0.50 -24.00 11.24
N GLY A 171 -1.02 -23.74 10.04
CA GLY A 171 -2.08 -24.50 9.40
C GLY A 171 -3.47 -23.85 9.52
N ASN A 172 -4.37 -24.27 8.63
CA ASN A 172 -5.77 -23.87 8.60
C ASN A 172 -6.58 -24.63 9.68
N VAL A 173 -7.90 -24.43 9.72
CA VAL A 173 -8.80 -25.10 10.68
C VAL A 173 -8.86 -26.64 10.51
N TYR A 174 -8.35 -27.17 9.42
CA TYR A 174 -8.24 -28.60 9.14
C TYR A 174 -6.83 -29.15 9.41
N GLY A 175 -5.92 -28.32 9.96
CA GLY A 175 -4.52 -28.67 10.20
C GLY A 175 -3.62 -28.66 8.95
N GLU A 176 -4.11 -28.16 7.82
CA GLU A 176 -3.34 -28.10 6.57
C GLU A 176 -2.53 -26.81 6.49
N ILE A 177 -1.23 -26.94 6.20
CA ILE A 177 -0.35 -25.79 5.92
C ILE A 177 -0.47 -25.46 4.43
N VAL A 178 -0.90 -24.23 4.14
CA VAL A 178 -0.97 -23.73 2.75
C VAL A 178 0.42 -23.31 2.30
N PRO A 179 0.95 -23.86 1.19
CA PRO A 179 2.23 -23.44 0.64
C PRO A 179 2.25 -21.93 0.36
N LYS A 180 3.35 -21.26 0.72
CA LYS A 180 3.49 -19.81 0.61
C LYS A 180 3.22 -19.29 -0.82
N ASN A 181 3.74 -19.96 -1.84
CA ASN A 181 3.50 -19.60 -3.24
C ASN A 181 2.01 -19.67 -3.63
N LYS A 182 1.28 -20.67 -3.12
CA LYS A 182 -0.17 -20.78 -3.34
C LYS A 182 -0.91 -19.62 -2.68
N PHE A 183 -0.52 -19.28 -1.46
CA PHE A 183 -1.09 -18.13 -0.75
C PHE A 183 -0.78 -16.81 -1.49
N ASP A 184 0.46 -16.61 -1.91
CA ASP A 184 0.90 -15.40 -2.63
C ASP A 184 0.12 -15.21 -3.95
N ASN A 185 -0.18 -16.29 -4.67
CA ASN A 185 -1.03 -16.23 -5.86
C ASN A 185 -2.46 -15.77 -5.54
N VAL A 186 -3.04 -16.27 -4.45
CA VAL A 186 -4.38 -15.86 -3.99
C VAL A 186 -4.39 -14.39 -3.57
N LEU A 187 -3.37 -13.96 -2.83
CA LEU A 187 -3.23 -12.57 -2.41
C LEU A 187 -3.08 -11.63 -3.61
N SER A 188 -2.22 -11.98 -4.57
CA SER A 188 -2.01 -11.15 -5.78
C SER A 188 -3.27 -11.05 -6.65
N ALA A 189 -4.05 -12.12 -6.76
CA ALA A 189 -5.34 -12.08 -7.44
C ALA A 189 -6.34 -11.19 -6.68
N ALA A 190 -6.42 -11.34 -5.35
CA ALA A 190 -7.32 -10.53 -4.52
C ALA A 190 -6.96 -9.04 -4.57
N ILE A 191 -5.67 -8.67 -4.59
CA ILE A 191 -5.21 -7.28 -4.73
C ILE A 191 -5.73 -6.68 -6.04
N ARG A 192 -5.56 -7.37 -7.17
CA ARG A 192 -6.03 -6.89 -8.47
C ARG A 192 -7.54 -6.74 -8.52
N GLU A 193 -8.28 -7.72 -8.02
CA GLU A 193 -9.74 -7.68 -7.99
C GLU A 193 -10.29 -6.57 -7.09
N GLU A 194 -9.75 -6.38 -5.88
CA GLU A 194 -10.20 -5.31 -4.98
C GLU A 194 -9.79 -3.93 -5.49
N PHE A 195 -8.63 -3.80 -6.15
CA PHE A 195 -8.23 -2.58 -6.81
C PHE A 195 -9.19 -2.20 -7.93
N LEU A 196 -9.53 -3.13 -8.83
CA LEU A 196 -10.48 -2.87 -9.92
C LEU A 196 -11.88 -2.53 -9.37
N ARG A 197 -12.36 -3.23 -8.33
CA ARG A 197 -13.62 -2.90 -7.66
C ARG A 197 -13.61 -1.47 -7.10
N SER A 198 -12.51 -1.09 -6.46
CA SER A 198 -12.36 0.26 -5.90
C SER A 198 -12.34 1.33 -6.98
N GLN A 199 -11.68 1.08 -8.11
CA GLN A 199 -11.71 1.99 -9.27
C GLN A 199 -13.13 2.13 -9.84
N ILE A 200 -13.87 1.03 -10.02
CA ILE A 200 -15.27 1.05 -10.44
C ILE A 200 -16.11 1.90 -9.50
N LEU A 201 -16.00 1.68 -8.17
CA LEU A 201 -16.75 2.42 -7.17
C LEU A 201 -16.47 3.93 -7.18
N LEU A 202 -15.21 4.33 -7.35
CA LEU A 202 -14.83 5.73 -7.48
C LEU A 202 -15.37 6.35 -8.76
N SER A 203 -15.36 5.60 -9.86
CA SER A 203 -15.83 6.07 -11.17
C SER A 203 -17.35 6.30 -11.22
N ILE A 204 -18.13 5.56 -10.41
CA ILE A 204 -19.60 5.66 -10.34
C ILE A 204 -20.09 6.34 -9.06
N GLU A 205 -19.22 7.00 -8.32
CA GLU A 205 -19.59 7.66 -7.05
C GLU A 205 -20.57 8.81 -7.26
N LYS A 206 -20.38 9.61 -8.33
CA LYS A 206 -21.17 10.82 -8.60
C LYS A 206 -22.04 10.70 -9.84
N ASN A 207 -21.63 9.90 -10.80
CA ASN A 207 -22.28 9.78 -12.10
C ASN A 207 -22.49 8.31 -12.45
N ALA A 208 -23.70 7.95 -12.81
CA ALA A 208 -23.99 6.61 -13.27
C ALA A 208 -23.27 6.31 -14.59
N LYS A 209 -22.67 5.12 -14.71
CA LYS A 209 -21.96 4.67 -15.91
C LYS A 209 -22.36 3.26 -16.33
N SER A 210 -22.24 2.99 -17.61
CA SER A 210 -22.42 1.63 -18.15
C SER A 210 -21.14 0.79 -17.99
N VAL A 211 -21.29 -0.53 -18.13
CA VAL A 211 -20.13 -1.45 -18.18
C VAL A 211 -19.16 -1.08 -19.30
N LYS A 212 -19.67 -0.63 -20.47
CA LYS A 212 -18.83 -0.23 -21.60
C LYS A 212 -18.04 1.04 -21.32
N ASP A 213 -18.65 2.03 -20.67
CA ASP A 213 -17.99 3.28 -20.31
C ASP A 213 -16.89 3.00 -19.27
N LEU A 214 -17.18 2.18 -18.26
CA LEU A 214 -16.21 1.77 -17.25
C LEU A 214 -15.04 0.98 -17.85
N ALA A 215 -15.32 0.04 -18.76
CA ALA A 215 -14.29 -0.75 -19.43
C ALA A 215 -13.35 0.15 -20.26
N ALA A 216 -13.90 1.12 -20.98
CA ALA A 216 -13.12 2.08 -21.76
C ALA A 216 -12.29 3.02 -20.86
N GLU A 217 -12.87 3.55 -19.78
CA GLU A 217 -12.23 4.45 -18.83
C GLU A 217 -11.07 3.77 -18.08
N LEU A 218 -11.33 2.55 -17.56
CA LEU A 218 -10.37 1.80 -16.76
C LEU A 218 -9.38 1.00 -17.62
N LYS A 219 -9.61 0.94 -18.94
CA LYS A 219 -8.82 0.14 -19.91
C LYS A 219 -8.79 -1.34 -19.57
N GLU A 220 -9.95 -1.85 -19.13
CA GLU A 220 -10.16 -3.23 -18.72
C GLU A 220 -11.14 -3.94 -19.66
N ASP A 221 -11.13 -5.26 -19.67
CA ASP A 221 -12.09 -6.04 -20.44
C ASP A 221 -13.52 -5.88 -19.88
N ALA A 222 -14.49 -5.68 -20.78
CA ALA A 222 -15.88 -5.47 -20.39
C ALA A 222 -16.48 -6.67 -19.62
N SER A 223 -16.02 -7.88 -19.89
CA SER A 223 -16.47 -9.08 -19.18
C SER A 223 -15.96 -9.11 -17.72
N GLU A 224 -14.71 -8.65 -17.49
CA GLU A 224 -14.16 -8.51 -16.13
C GLU A 224 -14.89 -7.41 -15.37
N VAL A 225 -15.11 -6.25 -15.98
CA VAL A 225 -15.89 -5.17 -15.37
C VAL A 225 -17.29 -5.65 -15.00
N LEU A 226 -17.99 -6.35 -15.92
CA LEU A 226 -19.32 -6.88 -15.65
C LEU A 226 -19.34 -7.85 -14.47
N LYS A 227 -18.37 -8.74 -14.38
CA LYS A 227 -18.20 -9.68 -13.25
C LYS A 227 -18.12 -8.96 -11.90
N HIS A 228 -17.35 -7.85 -11.86
CA HIS A 228 -17.24 -7.04 -10.65
C HIS A 228 -18.52 -6.24 -10.36
N ILE A 229 -19.16 -5.69 -11.36
CA ILE A 229 -20.48 -5.04 -11.23
C ILE A 229 -21.53 -6.00 -10.65
N VAL A 230 -21.62 -7.23 -11.18
CA VAL A 230 -22.53 -8.26 -10.63
C VAL A 230 -22.22 -8.58 -9.18
N SER A 231 -20.93 -8.72 -8.83
CA SER A 231 -20.49 -8.96 -7.45
C SER A 231 -20.84 -7.82 -6.50
N LEU A 232 -20.58 -6.57 -6.91
CA LEU A 232 -20.87 -5.37 -6.11
C LEU A 232 -22.38 -5.17 -5.92
N ARG A 233 -23.16 -5.42 -6.96
CA ARG A 233 -24.62 -5.37 -6.88
C ARG A 233 -25.19 -6.44 -5.95
N GLY A 234 -24.68 -7.67 -6.03
CA GLY A 234 -25.07 -8.75 -5.12
C GLY A 234 -24.80 -8.48 -3.66
N ARG A 235 -23.90 -7.52 -3.38
CA ARG A 235 -23.59 -7.03 -2.01
C ARG A 235 -24.34 -5.76 -1.64
N ASN A 236 -25.24 -5.26 -2.48
CA ASN A 236 -25.96 -3.98 -2.31
C ASN A 236 -25.02 -2.77 -2.14
N ILE A 237 -23.87 -2.76 -2.82
CA ILE A 237 -22.95 -1.62 -2.81
C ILE A 237 -23.25 -0.67 -3.98
N ILE A 238 -23.79 -1.19 -5.06
CA ILE A 238 -24.21 -0.44 -6.23
C ILE A 238 -25.62 -0.86 -6.64
N GLU A 239 -26.31 0.03 -7.35
CA GLU A 239 -27.66 -0.21 -7.89
C GLU A 239 -27.77 0.24 -9.34
N TYR A 240 -28.89 -0.11 -9.96
CA TYR A 240 -29.29 0.48 -11.24
C TYR A 240 -29.75 1.91 -11.01
N SER A 241 -29.21 2.83 -11.78
CA SER A 241 -29.68 4.22 -11.80
C SER A 241 -30.81 4.38 -12.83
N GLU A 242 -30.53 4.03 -14.09
CA GLU A 242 -31.44 4.14 -15.22
C GLU A 242 -30.99 3.22 -16.35
N ILE A 243 -31.85 3.12 -17.39
CA ILE A 243 -31.54 2.41 -18.62
C ILE A 243 -31.50 3.43 -19.76
N ALA A 244 -30.30 3.72 -20.27
CA ALA A 244 -30.11 4.56 -21.45
C ALA A 244 -30.25 3.74 -22.74
N GLY A 245 -31.44 3.80 -23.36
CA GLY A 245 -31.79 2.92 -24.46
C GLY A 245 -31.87 1.45 -24.04
N ASN A 246 -30.91 0.63 -24.47
CA ASN A 246 -30.78 -0.78 -24.05
C ASN A 246 -29.60 -1.03 -23.11
N THR A 247 -28.98 0.03 -22.57
CA THR A 247 -27.78 -0.08 -21.77
C THR A 247 -28.06 0.33 -20.32
N PRO A 248 -27.88 -0.58 -19.34
CA PRO A 248 -28.05 -0.26 -17.94
C PRO A 248 -26.90 0.59 -17.43
N LEU A 249 -27.20 1.62 -16.63
CA LEU A 249 -26.27 2.46 -15.92
C LEU A 249 -26.27 2.09 -14.43
N TYR A 250 -25.10 2.09 -13.83
CA TYR A 250 -24.88 1.73 -12.42
C TYR A 250 -24.36 2.93 -11.65
N ILE A 251 -24.78 3.06 -10.40
CA ILE A 251 -24.33 4.08 -9.46
C ILE A 251 -24.04 3.45 -8.10
N ARG A 252 -23.14 4.05 -7.35
CA ARG A 252 -22.83 3.65 -5.98
C ARG A 252 -24.00 4.04 -5.06
N ILE A 253 -24.41 3.13 -4.18
CA ILE A 253 -25.35 3.42 -3.09
C ILE A 253 -24.61 4.25 -2.04
N GLY A 254 -25.17 5.40 -1.67
CA GLY A 254 -24.60 6.35 -0.70
C GLY A 254 -24.65 5.85 0.74
#